data_672b382af18b2be7f9d19307beae045e
#
_entry.id   672b382af18b2be7f9d19307beae045e
#
_cell.length_a   1.000
_cell.length_b   1.000
_cell.length_c   1.000
_cell.angle_alpha   90.00
_cell.angle_beta   90.00
_cell.angle_gamma   90.00
#
_symmetry.space_group_name_H-M   'P 1'
#
loop_
_entity.id
_entity.type
_entity.pdbx_description
1 polymer ?
#
loop_
_entity_poly.entity_id
_entity_poly.type
_entity_poly.pdbx_seq_one_letter_code
_entity_poly.pdbx_strand_id
1 'polypeptide(L)'
;MANKCVDYTLFNEIVREVTSAGRYEEMKKYVSHSDVTVHAHCLKVARLAYTMAAKRKKTKCDLRALVRAALLHDYYLYDWHDKNKGFRWHGFKHHRFALENAARDYELSPKERHIIYTHMFPLTFWCVPRCREAWYVTIADKRVATEETLKKYRKEK
;
A
#
# COMPACT_ATOMS: atom_id res chain seq x y z
N MET A 1 -21.59 -18.50 14.12
CA MET A 1 -21.51 -17.03 13.85
C MET A 1 -21.48 -16.84 12.34
N ALA A 2 -22.48 -16.19 11.77
CA ALA A 2 -22.56 -16.03 10.31
C ALA A 2 -21.36 -15.23 9.81
N ASN A 3 -20.62 -15.81 8.87
CA ASN A 3 -19.50 -15.17 8.18
C ASN A 3 -20.10 -14.06 7.30
N LYS A 4 -20.26 -12.84 7.86
CA LYS A 4 -20.83 -11.72 7.11
C LYS A 4 -19.89 -11.39 5.96
N CYS A 5 -20.37 -11.60 4.75
CA CYS A 5 -19.67 -11.22 3.52
C CYS A 5 -19.32 -9.73 3.58
N VAL A 6 -18.09 -9.37 3.25
CA VAL A 6 -17.66 -7.97 3.17
C VAL A 6 -18.21 -7.39 1.88
N ASP A 7 -18.90 -6.25 1.97
CA ASP A 7 -19.31 -5.50 0.79
C ASP A 7 -18.12 -4.74 0.20
N TYR A 8 -17.80 -5.01 -1.06
CA TYR A 8 -16.69 -4.39 -1.79
C TYR A 8 -17.13 -3.29 -2.75
N THR A 9 -18.37 -2.84 -2.72
CA THR A 9 -18.89 -1.80 -3.64
C THR A 9 -18.08 -0.54 -3.55
N LEU A 10 -17.93 0.01 -2.34
CA LEU A 10 -17.09 1.19 -2.08
C LEU A 10 -15.62 0.95 -2.44
N PHE A 11 -15.07 -0.22 -2.11
CA PHE A 11 -13.71 -0.58 -2.47
C PHE A 11 -13.48 -0.51 -3.99
N ASN A 12 -14.36 -1.15 -4.77
CA ASN A 12 -14.25 -1.19 -6.23
C ASN A 12 -14.41 0.19 -6.88
N GLU A 13 -15.25 1.06 -6.30
CA GLU A 13 -15.39 2.45 -6.73
C GLU A 13 -14.07 3.20 -6.58
N ILE A 14 -13.46 3.14 -5.39
CA ILE A 14 -12.20 3.84 -5.08
C ILE A 14 -11.05 3.29 -5.92
N VAL A 15 -10.98 1.97 -6.12
CA VAL A 15 -9.97 1.36 -7.00
C VAL A 15 -10.07 1.94 -8.39
N ARG A 16 -11.27 1.99 -8.99
CA ARG A 16 -11.46 2.58 -10.33
C ARG A 16 -11.04 4.04 -10.38
N GLU A 17 -11.43 4.84 -9.38
CA GLU A 17 -11.06 6.25 -9.29
C GLU A 17 -9.55 6.43 -9.29
N VAL A 18 -8.83 5.72 -8.40
CA VAL A 18 -7.38 5.89 -8.24
C VAL A 18 -6.60 5.34 -9.43
N THR A 19 -6.99 4.16 -9.93
CA THR A 19 -6.23 3.50 -11.01
C THR A 19 -6.43 4.16 -12.37
N SER A 20 -7.52 4.91 -12.58
CA SER A 20 -7.76 5.68 -13.80
C SER A 20 -7.11 7.07 -13.81
N ALA A 21 -6.49 7.48 -12.69
CA ALA A 21 -5.89 8.80 -12.53
C ALA A 21 -4.36 8.72 -12.38
N GLY A 22 -3.71 9.88 -12.56
CA GLY A 22 -2.27 10.00 -12.39
C GLY A 22 -1.47 9.04 -13.29
N ARG A 23 -0.38 8.54 -12.74
CA ARG A 23 0.51 7.56 -13.40
C ARG A 23 0.39 6.16 -12.77
N TYR A 24 -0.79 5.79 -12.24
CA TYR A 24 -0.97 4.53 -11.50
C TYR A 24 -0.60 3.31 -12.33
N GLU A 25 -0.96 3.28 -13.60
CA GLU A 25 -0.67 2.19 -14.54
C GLU A 25 0.85 1.98 -14.75
N GLU A 26 1.67 3.01 -14.55
CA GLU A 26 3.13 2.87 -14.65
C GLU A 26 3.71 1.94 -13.58
N MET A 27 3.03 1.77 -12.44
CA MET A 27 3.44 0.85 -11.39
C MET A 27 3.53 -0.62 -11.87
N LYS A 28 2.91 -0.96 -13.00
CA LYS A 28 3.03 -2.27 -13.64
C LYS A 28 4.43 -2.53 -14.21
N LYS A 29 5.21 -1.49 -14.44
CA LYS A 29 6.58 -1.58 -14.98
C LYS A 29 7.62 -1.92 -13.91
N TYR A 30 7.27 -1.76 -12.64
CA TYR A 30 8.23 -1.88 -11.53
C TYR A 30 7.88 -3.08 -10.66
N VAL A 31 8.92 -3.78 -10.20
CA VAL A 31 8.79 -4.94 -9.30
C VAL A 31 8.87 -4.46 -7.86
N SER A 32 7.95 -4.94 -7.01
CA SER A 32 7.95 -4.70 -5.57
C SER A 32 8.73 -5.77 -4.83
N HIS A 33 8.12 -6.92 -4.61
CA HIS A 33 8.73 -8.05 -3.94
C HIS A 33 8.73 -9.28 -4.85
N SER A 34 9.89 -9.94 -4.98
CA SER A 34 10.04 -11.13 -5.80
C SER A 34 9.79 -10.85 -7.28
N ASP A 35 8.72 -11.40 -7.84
CA ASP A 35 8.24 -11.27 -9.22
C ASP A 35 6.88 -10.53 -9.31
N VAL A 36 6.46 -9.88 -8.21
CA VAL A 36 5.19 -9.17 -8.13
C VAL A 36 5.39 -7.69 -8.45
N THR A 37 4.57 -7.14 -9.35
CA THR A 37 4.62 -5.71 -9.67
C THR A 37 4.11 -4.86 -8.51
N VAL A 38 4.61 -3.63 -8.42
CA VAL A 38 4.15 -2.64 -7.40
C VAL A 38 2.64 -2.45 -7.49
N HIS A 39 2.09 -2.38 -8.71
CA HIS A 39 0.65 -2.31 -8.96
C HIS A 39 -0.12 -3.47 -8.31
N ALA A 40 0.30 -4.72 -8.55
CA ALA A 40 -0.38 -5.90 -8.01
C ALA A 40 -0.24 -5.99 -6.49
N HIS A 41 0.92 -5.63 -5.94
CA HIS A 41 1.18 -5.55 -4.51
C HIS A 41 0.23 -4.56 -3.83
N CYS A 42 0.17 -3.31 -4.31
CA CYS A 42 -0.69 -2.27 -3.73
C CYS A 42 -2.17 -2.65 -3.75
N LEU A 43 -2.67 -3.29 -4.82
CA LEU A 43 -4.04 -3.80 -4.88
C LEU A 43 -4.33 -4.87 -3.81
N LYS A 44 -3.40 -5.80 -3.59
CA LYS A 44 -3.54 -6.83 -2.55
C LYS A 44 -3.53 -6.22 -1.15
N VAL A 45 -2.61 -5.28 -0.90
CA VAL A 45 -2.52 -4.55 0.38
C VAL A 45 -3.81 -3.80 0.65
N ALA A 46 -4.31 -3.03 -0.32
CA ALA A 46 -5.55 -2.27 -0.19
C ALA A 46 -6.75 -3.18 0.10
N ARG A 47 -6.88 -4.31 -0.61
CA ARG A 47 -7.96 -5.29 -0.39
C ARG A 47 -7.89 -5.91 1.01
N LEU A 48 -6.70 -6.28 1.47
CA LEU A 48 -6.53 -6.86 2.81
C LEU A 48 -6.83 -5.83 3.89
N ALA A 49 -6.29 -4.62 3.79
CA ALA A 49 -6.54 -3.53 4.75
C ALA A 49 -8.04 -3.19 4.85
N TYR A 50 -8.72 -3.06 3.70
CA TYR A 50 -10.17 -2.86 3.64
C TYR A 50 -10.94 -3.98 4.32
N THR A 51 -10.60 -5.25 4.02
CA THR A 51 -11.25 -6.41 4.62
C THR A 51 -11.09 -6.44 6.14
N MET A 52 -9.90 -6.11 6.64
CA MET A 52 -9.61 -6.05 8.08
C MET A 52 -10.42 -4.95 8.77
N ALA A 53 -10.51 -3.78 8.15
CA ALA A 53 -11.27 -2.64 8.68
C ALA A 53 -12.79 -2.90 8.65
N ALA A 54 -13.33 -3.39 7.52
CA ALA A 54 -14.76 -3.64 7.32
C ALA A 54 -15.33 -4.72 8.26
N LYS A 55 -14.51 -5.72 8.65
CA LYS A 55 -14.91 -6.74 9.63
C LYS A 55 -15.08 -6.19 11.05
N ARG A 56 -14.46 -5.05 11.38
CA ARG A 56 -14.50 -4.44 12.72
C ARG A 56 -15.56 -3.34 12.82
N LYS A 57 -16.84 -3.70 12.78
CA LYS A 57 -18.01 -2.79 12.78
C LYS A 57 -18.05 -1.75 13.90
N LYS A 58 -17.42 -2.00 15.05
CA LYS A 58 -17.46 -1.11 16.23
C LYS A 58 -16.51 0.09 16.15
N THR A 59 -15.67 0.16 15.12
CA THR A 59 -14.65 1.20 15.04
C THR A 59 -14.90 2.07 13.81
N LYS A 60 -15.16 3.37 14.04
CA LYS A 60 -15.20 4.35 12.94
C LYS A 60 -13.82 4.36 12.24
N CYS A 61 -13.80 3.93 10.99
CA CYS A 61 -12.63 3.93 10.12
C CYS A 61 -13.01 4.67 8.84
N ASP A 62 -12.15 5.56 8.39
CA ASP A 62 -12.28 6.24 7.11
C ASP A 62 -11.82 5.28 6.00
N LEU A 63 -12.77 4.46 5.52
CA LEU A 63 -12.48 3.43 4.51
C LEU A 63 -12.00 4.04 3.19
N ARG A 64 -12.45 5.25 2.83
CA ARG A 64 -12.00 5.92 1.62
C ARG A 64 -10.53 6.31 1.72
N ALA A 65 -10.15 7.01 2.78
CA ALA A 65 -8.76 7.39 3.01
C ALA A 65 -7.85 6.16 3.15
N LEU A 66 -8.33 5.10 3.83
CA LEU A 66 -7.59 3.84 3.97
C LEU A 66 -7.28 3.21 2.62
N VAL A 67 -8.29 3.05 1.74
CA VAL A 67 -8.10 2.38 0.44
C VAL A 67 -7.24 3.23 -0.49
N ARG A 68 -7.51 4.54 -0.59
CA ARG A 68 -6.71 5.44 -1.43
C ARG A 68 -5.23 5.44 -1.02
N ALA A 69 -4.97 5.58 0.27
CA ALA A 69 -3.60 5.56 0.78
C ALA A 69 -2.94 4.19 0.62
N ALA A 70 -3.67 3.08 0.80
CA ALA A 70 -3.14 1.74 0.58
C ALA A 70 -2.81 1.47 -0.90
N LEU A 71 -3.57 2.02 -1.84
CA LEU A 71 -3.24 1.95 -3.27
C LEU A 71 -1.98 2.74 -3.62
N LEU A 72 -1.69 3.81 -2.88
CA LEU A 72 -0.62 4.77 -3.17
C LEU A 72 0.61 4.63 -2.25
N HIS A 73 0.61 3.68 -1.29
CA HIS A 73 1.68 3.61 -0.28
C HIS A 73 3.06 3.35 -0.88
N ASP A 74 3.13 2.63 -2.00
CA ASP A 74 4.34 2.30 -2.75
C ASP A 74 4.40 2.99 -4.12
N TYR A 75 3.84 4.19 -4.25
CA TYR A 75 3.81 4.96 -5.51
C TYR A 75 5.16 5.61 -5.81
N TYR A 76 6.26 4.83 -5.81
CA TYR A 76 7.61 5.37 -5.99
C TYR A 76 8.09 5.46 -7.45
N LEU A 77 7.45 4.82 -8.42
CA LEU A 77 7.63 4.97 -9.88
C LEU A 77 9.09 4.89 -10.39
N TYR A 78 9.90 4.00 -9.84
CA TYR A 78 11.26 3.72 -10.30
C TYR A 78 11.65 2.27 -10.01
N ASP A 79 12.64 1.76 -10.76
CA ASP A 79 13.23 0.45 -10.49
C ASP A 79 14.33 0.58 -9.43
N TRP A 80 14.02 0.15 -8.20
CA TRP A 80 14.95 0.17 -7.08
C TRP A 80 16.00 -0.96 -7.13
N HIS A 81 15.83 -1.95 -8.02
CA HIS A 81 16.81 -3.01 -8.26
C HIS A 81 17.96 -2.54 -9.17
N ASP A 82 17.79 -1.44 -9.88
CA ASP A 82 18.83 -0.86 -10.71
C ASP A 82 19.94 -0.24 -9.88
N LYS A 83 21.04 -1.00 -9.68
CA LYS A 83 22.18 -0.58 -8.88
C LYS A 83 22.89 0.68 -9.42
N ASN A 84 22.74 0.98 -10.71
CA ASN A 84 23.38 2.14 -11.35
C ASN A 84 22.67 3.46 -11.00
N LYS A 85 21.42 3.42 -10.55
CA LYS A 85 20.63 4.60 -10.20
C LYS A 85 20.75 5.05 -8.74
N GLY A 86 21.64 4.40 -7.97
CA GLY A 86 22.01 4.89 -6.64
C GLY A 86 20.91 4.82 -5.56
N PHE A 87 19.90 3.96 -5.72
CA PHE A 87 18.80 3.78 -4.75
C PHE A 87 19.23 3.03 -3.47
N ARG A 88 20.43 3.35 -2.96
CA ARG A 88 20.89 2.85 -1.66
C ARG A 88 19.89 3.31 -0.59
N TRP A 89 19.54 2.41 0.34
CA TRP A 89 18.58 2.66 1.41
C TRP A 89 17.12 2.80 0.94
N HIS A 90 16.74 2.12 -0.17
CA HIS A 90 15.36 2.12 -0.66
C HIS A 90 14.35 1.83 0.46
N GLY A 91 14.56 0.80 1.26
CA GLY A 91 13.67 0.42 2.37
C GLY A 91 13.41 1.55 3.38
N PHE A 92 14.37 2.48 3.57
CA PHE A 92 14.21 3.60 4.49
C PHE A 92 13.66 4.87 3.85
N LYS A 93 13.64 4.96 2.52
CA LYS A 93 13.33 6.21 1.80
C LYS A 93 12.11 6.13 0.91
N HIS A 94 11.70 4.91 0.44
CA HIS A 94 10.66 4.80 -0.57
C HIS A 94 9.31 5.39 -0.13
N HIS A 95 8.97 5.35 1.16
CA HIS A 95 7.74 5.97 1.68
C HIS A 95 7.69 7.48 1.44
N ARG A 96 8.85 8.18 1.43
CA ARG A 96 8.93 9.60 1.08
C ARG A 96 8.74 9.80 -0.41
N PHE A 97 9.41 9.03 -1.25
CA PHE A 97 9.26 9.10 -2.69
C PHE A 97 7.83 8.74 -3.14
N ALA A 98 7.23 7.72 -2.50
CA ALA A 98 5.84 7.37 -2.74
C ALA A 98 4.91 8.53 -2.40
N LEU A 99 5.10 9.17 -1.24
CA LEU A 99 4.31 10.33 -0.82
C LEU A 99 4.50 11.53 -1.75
N GLU A 100 5.73 11.84 -2.15
CA GLU A 100 6.03 12.96 -3.07
C GLU A 100 5.38 12.75 -4.43
N ASN A 101 5.51 11.56 -5.01
CA ASN A 101 4.89 11.23 -6.28
C ASN A 101 3.35 11.22 -6.19
N ALA A 102 2.80 10.61 -5.13
CA ALA A 102 1.36 10.59 -4.92
C ALA A 102 0.79 12.00 -4.71
N ALA A 103 1.49 12.87 -3.98
CA ALA A 103 1.05 14.25 -3.77
C ALA A 103 1.15 15.13 -5.03
N ARG A 104 1.97 14.74 -6.01
CA ARG A 104 2.04 15.41 -7.33
C ARG A 104 0.88 15.04 -8.22
N ASP A 105 0.47 13.77 -8.20
CA ASP A 105 -0.48 13.21 -9.15
C ASP A 105 -1.92 13.15 -8.59
N TYR A 106 -2.06 13.22 -7.24
CA TYR A 106 -3.34 13.11 -6.54
C TYR A 106 -3.49 14.20 -5.47
N GLU A 107 -4.71 14.68 -5.33
CA GLU A 107 -5.06 15.46 -4.15
C GLU A 107 -5.21 14.55 -2.94
N LEU A 108 -4.28 14.68 -1.98
CA LEU A 108 -4.21 13.84 -0.78
C LEU A 108 -4.65 14.61 0.45
N SER A 109 -5.57 14.04 1.22
CA SER A 109 -5.91 14.51 2.57
C SER A 109 -4.72 14.35 3.54
N PRO A 110 -4.68 15.12 4.65
CA PRO A 110 -3.65 14.95 5.67
C PRO A 110 -3.57 13.52 6.23
N LYS A 111 -4.71 12.84 6.33
CA LYS A 111 -4.78 11.44 6.77
C LYS A 111 -4.13 10.49 5.77
N GLU A 112 -4.42 10.62 4.48
CA GLU A 112 -3.80 9.80 3.42
C GLU A 112 -2.29 10.01 3.38
N ARG A 113 -1.81 11.25 3.48
CA ARG A 113 -0.37 11.57 3.59
C ARG A 113 0.27 10.87 4.78
N HIS A 114 -0.38 10.92 5.95
CA HIS A 114 0.12 10.26 7.15
C HIS A 114 0.19 8.74 6.97
N ILE A 115 -0.82 8.10 6.38
CA ILE A 115 -0.84 6.65 6.14
C ILE A 115 0.32 6.25 5.22
N ILE A 116 0.48 6.94 4.08
CA ILE A 116 1.57 6.68 3.13
C ILE A 116 2.94 6.87 3.81
N TYR A 117 3.11 7.94 4.57
CA TYR A 117 4.38 8.24 5.23
C TYR A 117 4.80 7.23 6.29
N THR A 118 3.83 6.61 6.98
CA THR A 118 4.10 5.76 8.16
C THR A 118 4.05 4.26 7.88
N HIS A 119 3.71 3.81 6.66
CA HIS A 119 3.51 2.38 6.37
C HIS A 119 4.75 1.52 6.60
N MET A 120 5.96 2.11 6.54
CA MET A 120 7.22 1.38 6.76
C MET A 120 7.55 1.09 8.23
N PHE A 121 6.73 1.54 9.17
CA PHE A 121 6.90 1.12 10.56
C PHE A 121 6.86 -0.42 10.70
N PRO A 122 7.71 -1.08 11.51
CA PRO A 122 8.71 -0.51 12.44
C PRO A 122 10.09 -0.26 11.83
N LEU A 123 10.36 -0.53 10.56
CA LEU A 123 11.65 -0.30 9.94
C LEU A 123 12.06 1.18 10.08
N THR A 124 11.13 2.10 9.85
CA THR A 124 11.28 3.53 10.14
C THR A 124 10.64 3.84 11.50
N PHE A 125 11.29 3.42 12.60
CA PHE A 125 10.71 3.47 13.95
C PHE A 125 10.29 4.88 14.41
N TRP A 126 10.84 5.93 13.81
CA TRP A 126 10.45 7.33 14.04
C TRP A 126 9.16 7.75 13.32
N CYS A 127 8.68 6.96 12.35
CA CYS A 127 7.46 7.22 11.60
C CYS A 127 6.32 6.36 12.15
N VAL A 128 5.86 6.66 13.37
CA VAL A 128 4.84 5.85 14.06
C VAL A 128 3.44 6.09 13.49
N PRO A 129 2.67 5.04 13.12
CA PRO A 129 1.28 5.17 12.75
C PRO A 129 0.42 5.72 13.91
N ARG A 130 -0.28 6.86 13.69
CA ARG A 130 -1.07 7.55 14.72
C ARG A 130 -2.58 7.43 14.54
N CYS A 131 -3.04 6.70 13.51
CA CYS A 131 -4.45 6.43 13.29
C CYS A 131 -4.66 4.95 12.92
N ARG A 132 -5.88 4.48 13.05
CA ARG A 132 -6.24 3.07 12.80
C ARG A 132 -6.00 2.66 11.37
N GLU A 133 -6.31 3.54 10.44
CA GLU A 133 -6.13 3.34 9.00
C GLU A 133 -4.65 3.08 8.69
N ALA A 134 -3.73 3.85 9.28
CA ALA A 134 -2.30 3.66 9.12
C ALA A 134 -1.84 2.29 9.65
N TRP A 135 -2.34 1.85 10.81
CA TRP A 135 -2.06 0.51 11.34
C TRP A 135 -2.58 -0.59 10.45
N TYR A 136 -3.80 -0.45 9.89
CA TYR A 136 -4.33 -1.44 8.96
C TYR A 136 -3.47 -1.58 7.70
N VAL A 137 -3.04 -0.46 7.12
CA VAL A 137 -2.16 -0.48 5.93
C VAL A 137 -0.80 -1.06 6.26
N THR A 138 -0.17 -0.64 7.36
CA THR A 138 1.14 -1.17 7.81
C THR A 138 1.08 -2.69 8.03
N ILE A 139 0.06 -3.20 8.71
CA ILE A 139 -0.08 -4.64 8.97
C ILE A 139 -0.36 -5.40 7.67
N ALA A 140 -1.26 -4.87 6.82
CA ALA A 140 -1.61 -5.50 5.56
C ALA A 140 -0.39 -5.58 4.63
N ASP A 141 0.40 -4.51 4.50
CA ASP A 141 1.63 -4.47 3.72
C ASP A 141 2.62 -5.55 4.18
N LYS A 142 2.95 -5.60 5.47
CA LYS A 142 3.89 -6.61 6.01
C LYS A 142 3.42 -8.05 5.76
N ARG A 143 2.12 -8.32 5.89
CA ARG A 143 1.55 -9.64 5.60
C ARG A 143 1.66 -10.00 4.13
N VAL A 144 1.26 -9.09 3.24
CA VAL A 144 1.31 -9.33 1.79
C VAL A 144 2.75 -9.51 1.33
N ALA A 145 3.68 -8.65 1.75
CA ALA A 145 5.10 -8.75 1.41
C ALA A 145 5.71 -10.10 1.87
N THR A 146 5.37 -10.54 3.09
CA THR A 146 5.81 -11.85 3.61
C THR A 146 5.26 -13.00 2.76
N GLU A 147 3.96 -12.97 2.42
CA GLU A 147 3.35 -14.01 1.58
C GLU A 147 3.96 -14.06 0.18
N GLU A 148 4.26 -12.92 -0.42
CA GLU A 148 4.88 -12.83 -1.75
C GLU A 148 6.30 -13.37 -1.73
N THR A 149 7.09 -13.03 -0.72
CA THR A 149 8.44 -13.56 -0.54
C THR A 149 8.44 -15.08 -0.33
N LEU A 150 7.57 -15.59 0.54
CA LEU A 150 7.48 -17.04 0.81
C LEU A 150 7.03 -17.85 -0.41
N LYS A 151 6.15 -17.30 -1.25
CA LYS A 151 5.71 -17.95 -2.50
C LYS A 151 6.87 -18.12 -3.48
N LYS A 152 7.77 -17.15 -3.57
CA LYS A 152 8.99 -17.26 -4.41
C LYS A 152 9.85 -18.41 -3.93
N TYR A 153 10.21 -18.46 -2.65
CA TYR A 153 11.04 -19.56 -2.09
C TYR A 153 10.45 -20.96 -2.31
N ARG A 154 9.10 -21.08 -2.36
CA ARG A 154 8.45 -22.38 -2.66
C ARG A 154 8.46 -22.77 -4.12
N LYS A 155 8.62 -21.82 -5.05
CA LYS A 155 8.71 -22.10 -6.49
C LYS A 155 10.15 -22.47 -6.92
N GLU A 156 11.14 -22.04 -6.15
CA GLU A 156 12.56 -22.26 -6.43
C GLU A 156 13.11 -23.57 -5.83
N LYS A 157 12.28 -24.32 -5.09
CA LYS A 157 12.53 -25.68 -4.58
C LYS A 157 11.81 -26.75 -5.40
#